data_017236f363a6b2d449b7b53a3c2963ba
#
_entry.id   017236f363a6b2d449b7b53a3c2963ba
#
_cell.length_a   1.000
_cell.length_b   1.000
_cell.length_c   1.000
_cell.angle_alpha   90.00
_cell.angle_beta   90.00
_cell.angle_gamma   90.00
#
_symmetry.space_group_name_H-M   'P 1'
#
loop_
_entity.id
_entity.type
_entity.pdbx_description
1 polymer ?
#
loop_
_entity_poly.entity_id
_entity_poly.type
_entity_poly.pdbx_seq_one_letter_code
_entity_poly.pdbx_strand_id
1 'polypeptide(L)'
;MSLRGRHDSTNMLLETASFLVVRLGGSYVALPADGVRGVLTQEDAGNEQAVTAAGTVYRPVDLAQRLSVVANLSGLSMRTVLYSTGRSHGAICVEQVVGLTNVERKDCLPLPPQFRRDERTWFGGMMLYQDQLVMILNPSWVLGELADVLPVSVGQAEQTVAATRAAVGGSC
;
A
#
# COMPACT_ATOMS: atom_id res chain seq x y z
N MET A 1 46.21 19.74 29.30
CA MET A 1 44.82 19.40 29.64
C MET A 1 44.06 19.26 28.35
N SER A 2 43.76 18.04 28.02
CA SER A 2 43.16 17.70 26.71
C SER A 2 41.66 17.62 26.92
N LEU A 3 40.93 18.63 26.48
CA LEU A 3 39.49 18.56 26.30
C LEU A 3 39.19 17.82 25.02
N ARG A 4 39.13 16.50 25.08
CA ARG A 4 38.49 15.69 24.05
C ARG A 4 36.99 15.96 24.16
N GLY A 5 36.56 16.99 23.42
CA GLY A 5 35.17 17.04 23.02
C GLY A 5 34.87 15.78 22.22
N ARG A 6 34.26 14.81 22.86
CA ARG A 6 33.47 13.80 22.17
C ARG A 6 32.41 14.57 21.42
N HIS A 7 32.66 14.83 20.15
CA HIS A 7 31.57 14.93 19.20
C HIS A 7 30.92 13.54 19.20
N ASP A 8 29.98 13.36 20.10
CA ASP A 8 28.87 12.49 19.83
C ASP A 8 28.13 13.11 18.64
N SER A 9 28.76 12.99 17.49
CA SER A 9 28.04 12.84 16.24
C SER A 9 27.33 11.50 16.35
N THR A 10 26.52 11.38 17.36
CA THR A 10 25.43 10.43 17.38
C THR A 10 24.65 10.81 16.18
N ASN A 11 24.96 10.17 15.13
CA ASN A 11 24.19 9.73 14.05
C ASN A 11 22.71 9.86 14.38
N MET A 12 22.25 11.09 14.50
CA MET A 12 20.92 11.46 14.11
C MET A 12 20.96 11.32 12.59
N LEU A 13 21.10 10.09 12.11
CA LEU A 13 20.46 9.68 10.89
C LEU A 13 19.04 10.12 11.14
N LEU A 14 18.72 11.31 10.68
CA LEU A 14 17.36 11.78 10.56
C LEU A 14 16.69 10.60 9.91
N GLU A 15 15.90 9.87 10.70
CA GLU A 15 15.16 8.73 10.20
C GLU A 15 14.14 9.30 9.23
N THR A 16 14.60 9.58 8.02
CA THR A 16 13.76 10.04 6.93
C THR A 16 13.20 8.82 6.23
N ALA A 17 11.92 8.87 5.98
CA ALA A 17 11.24 7.94 5.11
C ALA A 17 10.97 8.62 3.77
N SER A 18 11.20 7.92 2.68
CA SER A 18 10.93 8.40 1.33
C SER A 18 9.62 7.82 0.83
N PHE A 19 8.81 8.66 0.21
CA PHE A 19 7.51 8.29 -0.32
C PHE A 19 7.32 8.74 -1.76
N LEU A 20 6.69 7.90 -2.56
CA LEU A 20 6.15 8.27 -3.86
C LEU A 20 4.72 8.78 -3.66
N VAL A 21 4.51 10.06 -3.95
CA VAL A 21 3.17 10.68 -3.88
C VAL A 21 2.49 10.53 -5.22
N VAL A 22 1.29 9.99 -5.20
CA VAL A 22 0.45 9.79 -6.39
C VAL A 22 -0.92 10.41 -6.19
N ARG A 23 -1.57 10.77 -7.28
CA ARG A 23 -2.95 11.24 -7.29
C ARG A 23 -3.88 10.11 -7.71
N LEU A 24 -4.98 9.98 -6.99
CA LEU A 24 -6.02 9.00 -7.25
C LEU A 24 -7.38 9.50 -6.73
N GLY A 25 -8.38 9.57 -7.61
CA GLY A 25 -9.73 9.99 -7.23
C GLY A 25 -9.81 11.41 -6.66
N GLY A 26 -8.95 12.33 -7.14
CA GLY A 26 -8.89 13.71 -6.65
C GLY A 26 -8.15 13.90 -5.33
N SER A 27 -7.65 12.82 -4.74
CA SER A 27 -6.88 12.84 -3.48
C SER A 27 -5.43 12.42 -3.72
N TYR A 28 -4.56 12.81 -2.81
CA TYR A 28 -3.18 12.33 -2.78
C TYR A 28 -3.04 11.16 -1.83
N VAL A 29 -2.33 10.14 -2.25
CA VAL A 29 -1.89 9.01 -1.44
C VAL A 29 -0.40 8.78 -1.64
N ALA A 30 0.25 8.16 -0.70
CA ALA A 30 1.68 7.92 -0.74
C ALA A 30 2.01 6.43 -0.60
N LEU A 31 2.99 5.99 -1.35
CA LEU A 31 3.59 4.66 -1.25
C LEU A 31 5.01 4.79 -0.71
N PRO A 32 5.45 3.95 0.23
CA PRO A 32 6.86 3.88 0.60
C PRO A 32 7.75 3.67 -0.63
N ALA A 33 8.76 4.52 -0.81
CA ALA A 33 9.54 4.57 -2.04
C ALA A 33 10.50 3.38 -2.20
N ASP A 34 10.84 2.72 -1.13
CA ASP A 34 11.73 1.54 -1.11
C ASP A 34 11.20 0.36 -1.93
N GLY A 35 9.89 0.24 -2.06
CA GLY A 35 9.25 -0.78 -2.89
C GLY A 35 9.06 -0.41 -4.36
N VAL A 36 9.27 0.86 -4.76
CA VAL A 36 9.10 1.32 -6.14
C VAL A 36 10.23 0.78 -7.01
N ARG A 37 9.88 0.08 -8.08
CA ARG A 37 10.83 -0.52 -9.05
C ARG A 37 10.86 0.20 -10.38
N GLY A 38 9.83 0.97 -10.69
CA GLY A 38 9.72 1.76 -11.90
C GLY A 38 8.38 2.46 -12.01
N VAL A 39 8.32 3.42 -12.90
CA VAL A 39 7.10 4.12 -13.28
C VAL A 39 7.02 4.11 -14.80
N LEU A 40 5.95 3.56 -15.32
CA LEU A 40 5.73 3.40 -16.74
C LEU A 40 4.64 4.35 -17.24
N THR A 41 4.79 4.81 -18.47
CA THR A 41 3.70 5.46 -19.20
C THR A 41 2.66 4.42 -19.63
N GLN A 42 1.51 4.88 -20.10
CA GLN A 42 0.49 3.98 -20.64
C GLN A 42 1.00 3.17 -21.84
N GLU A 43 1.82 3.79 -22.69
CA GLU A 43 2.42 3.13 -23.86
C GLU A 43 3.40 2.04 -23.44
N ASP A 44 4.24 2.32 -22.44
CA ASP A 44 5.25 1.37 -21.96
C ASP A 44 4.63 0.19 -21.18
N ALA A 45 3.52 0.44 -20.48
CA ALA A 45 2.81 -0.60 -19.75
C ALA A 45 2.03 -1.55 -20.67
N GLY A 46 1.69 -1.10 -21.88
CA GLY A 46 0.89 -1.86 -22.81
C GLY A 46 -0.55 -2.09 -22.34
N ASN A 47 -1.28 -2.89 -23.12
CA ASN A 47 -2.65 -3.31 -22.79
C ASN A 47 -2.70 -4.70 -22.13
N GLU A 48 -1.57 -5.22 -21.70
CA GLU A 48 -1.48 -6.55 -21.12
C GLU A 48 -2.00 -6.57 -19.68
N GLN A 49 -2.58 -7.70 -19.27
CA GLN A 49 -3.08 -7.88 -17.91
C GLN A 49 -1.97 -7.95 -16.86
N ALA A 50 -0.73 -8.13 -17.28
CA ALA A 50 0.44 -8.14 -16.39
C ALA A 50 1.62 -7.48 -17.11
N VAL A 51 2.44 -6.76 -16.35
CA VAL A 51 3.66 -6.11 -16.85
C VAL A 51 4.86 -6.98 -16.50
N THR A 52 5.71 -7.27 -17.49
CA THR A 52 6.99 -7.93 -17.25
C THR A 52 8.12 -6.92 -17.40
N ALA A 53 8.88 -6.74 -16.35
CA ALA A 53 10.06 -5.88 -16.33
C ALA A 53 11.24 -6.58 -15.66
N ALA A 54 12.40 -6.54 -16.30
CA ALA A 54 13.64 -7.17 -15.82
C ALA A 54 13.46 -8.63 -15.35
N GLY A 55 12.65 -9.41 -16.06
CA GLY A 55 12.36 -10.82 -15.72
C GLY A 55 11.36 -11.04 -14.58
N THR A 56 10.81 -9.97 -14.01
CA THR A 56 9.79 -10.04 -12.96
C THR A 56 8.41 -9.71 -13.53
N VAL A 57 7.42 -10.53 -13.18
CA VAL A 57 6.02 -10.31 -13.57
C VAL A 57 5.31 -9.53 -12.47
N TYR A 58 4.76 -8.39 -12.83
CA TYR A 58 3.96 -7.52 -11.96
C TYR A 58 2.48 -7.70 -12.29
N ARG A 59 1.71 -8.15 -11.31
CA ARG A 59 0.27 -8.34 -11.46
C ARG A 59 -0.47 -7.01 -11.43
N PRO A 60 -1.51 -6.81 -12.23
CA PRO A 60 -2.28 -5.57 -12.20
C PRO A 60 -2.95 -5.39 -10.84
N VAL A 61 -2.87 -4.17 -10.32
CA VAL A 61 -3.53 -3.76 -9.08
C VAL A 61 -4.41 -2.56 -9.37
N ASP A 62 -5.72 -2.73 -9.23
CA ASP A 62 -6.67 -1.64 -9.28
C ASP A 62 -6.81 -1.00 -7.91
N LEU A 63 -5.95 -0.04 -7.63
CA LEU A 63 -5.93 0.68 -6.35
C LEU A 63 -7.18 1.52 -6.16
N ALA A 64 -7.75 2.09 -7.24
CA ALA A 64 -8.96 2.88 -7.18
C ALA A 64 -10.15 2.03 -6.70
N GLN A 65 -10.29 0.83 -7.24
CA GLN A 65 -11.32 -0.12 -6.82
C GLN A 65 -11.10 -0.54 -5.35
N ARG A 66 -9.86 -0.82 -4.96
CA ARG A 66 -9.55 -1.23 -3.58
C ARG A 66 -9.87 -0.14 -2.55
N LEU A 67 -9.65 1.12 -2.91
CA LEU A 67 -9.97 2.28 -2.07
C LEU A 67 -11.42 2.75 -2.24
N SER A 68 -12.19 2.15 -3.15
CA SER A 68 -13.56 2.56 -3.49
C SER A 68 -13.65 4.02 -3.93
N VAL A 69 -12.66 4.49 -4.69
CA VAL A 69 -12.62 5.83 -5.25
C VAL A 69 -12.81 5.81 -6.76
N VAL A 70 -13.45 6.85 -7.28
CA VAL A 70 -13.58 7.03 -8.73
C VAL A 70 -12.32 7.72 -9.24
N ALA A 71 -11.58 7.07 -10.13
CA ALA A 71 -10.34 7.57 -10.69
C ALA A 71 -10.41 7.62 -12.22
N ASN A 72 -9.79 8.64 -12.81
CA ASN A 72 -9.64 8.76 -14.26
C ASN A 72 -8.31 8.12 -14.69
N LEU A 73 -8.36 6.84 -15.04
CA LEU A 73 -7.19 6.07 -15.50
C LEU A 73 -7.02 6.09 -17.02
N SER A 74 -7.73 6.94 -17.74
CA SER A 74 -7.61 7.10 -19.20
C SER A 74 -6.89 8.39 -19.63
N GLY A 75 -6.47 9.22 -18.68
CA GLY A 75 -5.79 10.49 -18.95
C GLY A 75 -4.32 10.31 -19.35
N LEU A 76 -3.76 11.29 -20.06
CA LEU A 76 -2.35 11.31 -20.47
C LEU A 76 -1.36 11.30 -19.30
N SER A 77 -1.81 11.73 -18.12
CA SER A 77 -1.01 11.73 -16.89
C SER A 77 -0.98 10.38 -16.19
N MET A 78 -1.80 9.42 -16.62
CA MET A 78 -1.87 8.09 -16.03
C MET A 78 -0.51 7.42 -16.08
N ARG A 79 -0.16 6.78 -15.00
CA ARG A 79 1.09 6.01 -14.86
C ARG A 79 0.82 4.67 -14.22
N THR A 80 1.68 3.73 -14.54
CA THR A 80 1.73 2.43 -13.88
C THR A 80 2.98 2.37 -13.01
N VAL A 81 2.79 2.24 -11.71
CA VAL A 81 3.86 2.11 -10.72
C VAL A 81 4.16 0.63 -10.52
N LEU A 82 5.37 0.22 -10.85
CA LEU A 82 5.86 -1.14 -10.55
C LEU A 82 6.34 -1.16 -9.09
N TYR A 83 5.70 -1.97 -8.29
CA TYR A 83 5.93 -2.05 -6.85
C TYR A 83 6.22 -3.47 -6.38
N SER A 84 7.16 -3.60 -5.44
CA SER A 84 7.53 -4.89 -4.84
C SER A 84 7.70 -4.75 -3.33
N THR A 85 7.12 -5.67 -2.58
CA THR A 85 7.39 -5.85 -1.14
C THR A 85 8.48 -6.89 -0.87
N GLY A 86 9.02 -7.49 -1.92
CA GLY A 86 9.91 -8.66 -1.83
C GLY A 86 9.16 -10.00 -1.83
N ARG A 87 7.88 -10.00 -1.44
CA ARG A 87 6.99 -11.19 -1.51
C ARG A 87 6.10 -11.15 -2.73
N SER A 88 5.57 -9.99 -3.04
CA SER A 88 4.62 -9.77 -4.12
C SER A 88 5.07 -8.63 -5.02
N HIS A 89 4.65 -8.69 -6.28
CA HIS A 89 4.96 -7.70 -7.29
C HIS A 89 3.65 -7.22 -7.93
N GLY A 90 3.43 -5.90 -7.91
CA GLY A 90 2.21 -5.30 -8.45
C GLY A 90 2.48 -4.15 -9.41
N ALA A 91 1.67 -4.07 -10.46
CA ALA A 91 1.58 -2.95 -11.38
C ALA A 91 0.37 -2.11 -10.99
N ILE A 92 0.60 -0.99 -10.32
CA ILE A 92 -0.42 -0.14 -9.71
C ILE A 92 -0.73 1.02 -10.65
N CYS A 93 -1.96 1.07 -11.17
CA CYS A 93 -2.41 2.19 -12.01
C CYS A 93 -2.84 3.37 -11.13
N VAL A 94 -2.32 4.56 -11.45
CA VAL A 94 -2.62 5.83 -10.79
C VAL A 94 -2.90 6.93 -11.81
N GLU A 95 -3.70 7.93 -11.45
CA GLU A 95 -4.02 9.05 -12.35
C GLU A 95 -2.79 9.88 -12.67
N GLN A 96 -1.91 10.05 -11.70
CA GLN A 96 -0.70 10.84 -11.85
C GLN A 96 0.32 10.47 -10.77
N VAL A 97 1.58 10.43 -11.15
CA VAL A 97 2.70 10.45 -10.20
C VAL A 97 3.08 11.91 -9.96
N VAL A 98 2.96 12.35 -8.71
CA VAL A 98 3.27 13.75 -8.33
C VAL A 98 4.77 13.92 -8.10
N GLY A 99 5.40 12.99 -7.40
CA GLY A 99 6.84 13.01 -7.16
C GLY A 99 7.26 12.19 -5.95
N LEU A 100 8.57 12.21 -5.72
CA LEU A 100 9.18 11.65 -4.52
C LEU A 100 9.34 12.74 -3.46
N THR A 101 9.07 12.39 -2.21
CA THR A 101 9.29 13.27 -1.07
C THR A 101 9.97 12.53 0.07
N ASN A 102 10.79 13.23 0.82
CA ASN A 102 11.41 12.73 2.04
C ASN A 102 10.74 13.39 3.24
N VAL A 103 10.31 12.59 4.18
CA VAL A 103 9.63 13.05 5.40
C VAL A 103 10.38 12.50 6.60
N GLU A 104 10.65 13.35 7.59
CA GLU A 104 11.19 12.87 8.85
C GLU A 104 10.17 11.95 9.52
N ARG A 105 10.60 10.84 10.09
CA ARG A 105 9.67 9.88 10.73
C ARG A 105 8.81 10.49 11.81
N LYS A 106 9.32 11.50 12.51
CA LYS A 106 8.55 12.25 13.52
C LYS A 106 7.35 13.01 12.92
N ASP A 107 7.41 13.35 11.62
CA ASP A 107 6.35 14.07 10.90
C ASP A 107 5.37 13.11 10.20
N CYS A 108 5.63 11.80 10.26
CA CYS A 108 4.67 10.78 9.92
C CYS A 108 3.71 10.58 11.11
N LEU A 109 2.45 10.92 10.89
CA LEU A 109 1.43 10.89 11.92
C LEU A 109 0.73 9.53 11.96
N PRO A 110 0.35 9.03 13.14
CA PRO A 110 -0.47 7.83 13.25
C PRO A 110 -1.88 8.11 12.77
N LEU A 111 -2.60 7.04 12.42
CA LEU A 111 -4.01 7.15 12.03
C LEU A 111 -4.87 7.60 13.21
N PRO A 112 -5.81 8.54 13.00
CA PRO A 112 -6.75 8.96 14.03
C PRO A 112 -7.62 7.80 14.55
N PRO A 113 -8.16 7.90 15.79
CA PRO A 113 -8.96 6.82 16.40
C PRO A 113 -10.24 6.47 15.62
N GLN A 114 -10.79 7.41 14.88
CA GLN A 114 -12.04 7.24 14.10
C GLN A 114 -11.92 6.32 12.90
N PHE A 115 -10.70 5.97 12.47
CA PHE A 115 -10.52 4.97 11.43
C PHE A 115 -10.97 3.60 11.91
N ARG A 116 -11.76 2.91 11.08
CA ARG A 116 -12.24 1.56 11.35
C ARG A 116 -11.08 0.57 11.41
N ARG A 117 -11.32 -0.58 12.03
CA ARG A 117 -10.28 -1.60 12.22
C ARG A 117 -9.73 -2.12 10.89
N ASP A 118 -10.57 -2.32 9.89
CA ASP A 118 -10.20 -2.72 8.54
C ASP A 118 -9.44 -1.63 7.80
N GLU A 119 -9.90 -0.38 7.86
CA GLU A 119 -9.22 0.78 7.25
C GLU A 119 -7.80 0.99 7.80
N ARG A 120 -7.56 0.61 9.07
CA ARG A 120 -6.24 0.66 9.68
C ARG A 120 -5.24 -0.31 9.06
N THR A 121 -5.71 -1.32 8.34
CA THR A 121 -4.85 -2.21 7.56
C THR A 121 -4.47 -1.63 6.21
N TRP A 122 -5.27 -0.69 5.69
CA TRP A 122 -5.04 -0.06 4.39
C TRP A 122 -3.92 0.97 4.42
N PHE A 123 -3.77 1.64 5.58
CA PHE A 123 -2.86 2.77 5.73
C PHE A 123 -1.85 2.53 6.84
N GLY A 124 -0.61 2.92 6.60
CA GLY A 124 0.46 2.89 7.60
C GLY A 124 0.55 4.16 8.43
N GLY A 125 -0.16 5.23 8.04
CA GLY A 125 -0.13 6.52 8.69
C GLY A 125 -0.53 7.66 7.77
N MET A 126 -0.18 8.86 8.16
CA MET A 126 -0.45 10.10 7.41
C MET A 126 0.79 10.98 7.39
N MET A 127 0.86 11.87 6.43
CA MET A 127 1.87 12.93 6.36
C MET A 127 1.29 14.20 5.73
N LEU A 128 1.96 15.31 5.90
CA LEU A 128 1.66 16.54 5.18
C LEU A 128 2.55 16.62 3.93
N TYR A 129 1.93 16.93 2.81
CA TYR A 129 2.61 17.20 1.55
C TYR A 129 1.97 18.43 0.90
N GLN A 130 2.75 19.51 0.71
CA GLN A 130 2.25 20.78 0.16
C GLN A 130 0.97 21.25 0.87
N ASP A 131 0.99 21.28 2.21
CA ASP A 131 -0.14 21.66 3.08
C ASP A 131 -1.39 20.78 2.95
N GLN A 132 -1.28 19.62 2.30
CA GLN A 132 -2.35 18.66 2.18
C GLN A 132 -2.06 17.41 3.00
N LEU A 133 -3.10 16.88 3.61
CA LEU A 133 -3.00 15.60 4.31
C LEU A 133 -2.97 14.46 3.30
N VAL A 134 -1.93 13.66 3.37
CA VAL A 134 -1.70 12.52 2.49
C VAL A 134 -1.69 11.23 3.31
N MET A 135 -2.49 10.26 2.90
CA MET A 135 -2.54 8.95 3.52
C MET A 135 -1.40 8.08 2.98
N ILE A 136 -0.66 7.45 3.90
CA ILE A 136 0.41 6.52 3.55
C ILE A 136 -0.19 5.13 3.43
N LEU A 137 -0.15 4.55 2.24
CA LEU A 137 -0.67 3.23 1.96
C LEU A 137 0.21 2.13 2.58
N ASN A 138 -0.43 1.08 3.04
CA ASN A 138 0.26 -0.15 3.45
C ASN A 138 0.51 -1.03 2.23
N PRO A 139 1.77 -1.24 1.80
CA PRO A 139 2.08 -2.00 0.59
C PRO A 139 1.58 -3.43 0.62
N SER A 140 1.64 -4.09 1.76
CA SER A 140 1.14 -5.46 1.90
C SER A 140 -0.36 -5.56 1.65
N TRP A 141 -1.12 -4.55 2.08
CA TRP A 141 -2.54 -4.47 1.74
C TRP A 141 -2.75 -4.16 0.25
N VAL A 142 -2.01 -3.20 -0.30
CA VAL A 142 -2.12 -2.82 -1.73
C VAL A 142 -1.90 -4.02 -2.64
N LEU A 143 -0.90 -4.86 -2.35
CA LEU A 143 -0.56 -6.04 -3.13
C LEU A 143 -1.38 -7.29 -2.76
N GLY A 144 -2.33 -7.19 -1.85
CA GLY A 144 -3.23 -8.28 -1.48
C GLY A 144 -2.62 -9.33 -0.55
N GLU A 145 -1.46 -9.07 0.04
CA GLU A 145 -0.79 -10.02 0.95
C GLU A 145 -1.56 -10.26 2.24
N LEU A 146 -2.36 -9.29 2.69
CA LEU A 146 -3.17 -9.40 3.91
C LEU A 146 -4.50 -10.16 3.70
N ALA A 147 -4.92 -10.36 2.46
CA ALA A 147 -6.14 -11.10 2.15
C ALA A 147 -6.02 -12.59 2.55
N ASP A 148 -4.82 -13.14 2.51
CA ASP A 148 -4.54 -14.53 2.89
C ASP A 148 -4.51 -14.74 4.42
N VAL A 149 -4.49 -13.67 5.18
CA VAL A 149 -4.44 -13.71 6.67
C VAL A 149 -5.81 -13.54 7.31
N LEU A 150 -6.83 -13.17 6.54
CA LEU A 150 -8.19 -13.16 7.04
C LEU A 150 -8.59 -14.59 7.36
N PRO A 151 -8.93 -14.89 8.62
CA PRO A 151 -9.30 -16.24 8.98
C PRO A 151 -10.58 -16.61 8.22
N VAL A 152 -10.43 -17.47 7.25
CA VAL A 152 -11.50 -18.20 6.57
C VAL A 152 -12.36 -18.99 7.60
N SER A 153 -11.98 -18.93 8.87
CA SER A 153 -12.33 -19.92 9.86
C SER A 153 -13.69 -19.74 10.56
N VAL A 154 -14.26 -18.55 10.61
CA VAL A 154 -15.49 -18.38 11.41
C VAL A 154 -16.72 -18.95 10.67
N GLY A 155 -16.84 -18.68 9.39
CA GLY A 155 -17.95 -19.19 8.59
C GLY A 155 -17.86 -20.69 8.31
N GLN A 156 -16.67 -21.23 8.12
CA GLN A 156 -16.49 -22.68 7.90
C GLN A 156 -16.65 -23.50 9.19
N ALA A 157 -16.25 -22.98 10.33
CA ALA A 157 -16.48 -23.64 11.61
C ALA A 157 -17.98 -23.71 11.95
N GLU A 158 -18.74 -22.67 11.70
CA GLU A 158 -20.20 -22.69 11.88
C GLU A 158 -20.91 -23.64 10.90
N GLN A 159 -20.47 -23.68 9.65
CA GLN A 159 -21.02 -24.63 8.68
C GLN A 159 -20.70 -26.08 9.04
N THR A 160 -19.52 -26.35 9.55
CA THR A 160 -19.14 -27.70 9.98
C THR A 160 -19.97 -28.17 11.19
N VAL A 161 -20.19 -27.28 12.15
CA VAL A 161 -21.04 -27.57 13.33
C VAL A 161 -22.49 -27.76 12.92
N ALA A 162 -23.03 -26.97 12.01
CA ALA A 162 -24.38 -27.12 11.49
C ALA A 162 -24.56 -28.43 10.72
N ALA A 163 -23.58 -28.81 9.88
CA ALA A 163 -23.60 -30.10 9.17
C ALA A 163 -23.55 -31.30 10.13
N THR A 164 -22.78 -31.24 11.19
CA THR A 164 -22.71 -32.30 12.21
C THR A 164 -24.03 -32.44 12.98
N ARG A 165 -24.69 -31.34 13.30
CA ARG A 165 -26.01 -31.35 13.93
C ARG A 165 -27.10 -31.94 13.02
N ALA A 166 -27.07 -31.60 11.73
CA ALA A 166 -27.99 -32.15 10.76
C ALA A 166 -27.80 -33.67 10.55
N ALA A 167 -26.58 -34.16 10.59
CA ALA A 167 -26.26 -35.59 10.50
C ALA A 167 -26.74 -36.40 11.72
N VAL A 168 -26.73 -35.80 12.91
CA VAL A 168 -27.20 -36.45 14.15
C VAL A 168 -28.76 -36.43 14.25
N GLY A 169 -29.39 -35.45 13.64
CA GLY A 169 -30.85 -35.34 13.59
C GLY A 169 -31.56 -36.31 12.65
N GLY A 170 -30.82 -37.06 11.83
CA GLY A 170 -31.35 -37.98 10.83
C GLY A 170 -31.46 -39.46 11.28
N SER A 171 -31.18 -39.74 12.53
CA SER A 171 -31.16 -41.13 13.06
C SER A 171 -32.31 -41.44 14.02
N CYS A 172 -33.49 -40.99 13.69
CA CYS A 172 -34.68 -41.47 14.39
C CYS A 172 -35.74 -41.88 13.40
#